data_bc632aeb1368cbd7f5e579303291f30c
#
_entry.id   bc632aeb1368cbd7f5e579303291f30c
#
_cell.length_a   1.000
_cell.length_b   1.000
_cell.length_c   1.000
_cell.angle_alpha   90.00
_cell.angle_beta   90.00
_cell.angle_gamma   90.00
#
_symmetry.space_group_name_H-M   'P 1'
#
loop_
_entity.id
_entity.type
_entity.pdbx_description
1 polymer ?
#
loop_
_entity_poly.entity_id
_entity_poly.type
_entity_poly.pdbx_seq_one_letter_code
_entity_poly.pdbx_strand_id
1 'polypeptide(L)'
;MVTANTELGYNSKVEGGVIVSRADAAINWIRTNSMWPMPMGLACCAIELMAVGGARFDIARFGAEVMRFSPRQSDCMIVAGTVTYKMAPQVRRIYDQMCAPKWVIAMGACASSGGMYRSYSTLQGVDRIVPVDVYVSGCPPRPEALLDALMKLQAKIRAEPASRRLLSA
;
A
#
# COMPACT_ATOMS: atom_id res chain seq x y z
N MET A 1 -17.51 -29.74 0.13
CA MET A 1 -18.01 -28.68 -0.76
C MET A 1 -17.80 -27.36 -0.05
N VAL A 2 -16.79 -26.61 -0.44
CA VAL A 2 -16.36 -25.38 0.24
C VAL A 2 -17.08 -24.22 -0.41
N THR A 3 -18.04 -23.62 0.29
CA THR A 3 -18.72 -22.38 -0.11
C THR A 3 -17.85 -21.17 0.26
N ALA A 4 -16.68 -21.04 -0.39
CA ALA A 4 -15.66 -20.03 -0.06
C ALA A 4 -15.85 -18.68 -0.77
N ASN A 5 -16.97 -18.40 -1.42
CA ASN A 5 -17.10 -17.23 -2.31
C ASN A 5 -18.10 -16.17 -1.88
N THR A 6 -18.68 -16.27 -0.66
CA THR A 6 -19.74 -15.33 -0.25
C THR A 6 -19.20 -14.06 0.42
N GLU A 7 -17.95 -14.08 0.92
CA GLU A 7 -17.37 -12.93 1.64
C GLU A 7 -16.69 -11.90 0.74
N LEU A 8 -16.38 -12.22 -0.50
CA LEU A 8 -15.67 -11.32 -1.42
C LEU A 8 -16.58 -10.54 -2.38
N GLY A 9 -17.90 -10.68 -2.29
CA GLY A 9 -18.86 -9.98 -3.17
C GLY A 9 -18.71 -10.30 -4.66
N TYR A 10 -17.93 -11.32 -5.01
CA TYR A 10 -17.68 -11.77 -6.36
C TYR A 10 -18.60 -12.96 -6.69
N ASN A 11 -19.78 -12.65 -7.18
CA ASN A 11 -20.67 -13.65 -7.80
C ASN A 11 -20.42 -13.66 -9.32
N SER A 12 -19.44 -14.43 -9.77
CA SER A 12 -19.33 -14.74 -11.20
C SER A 12 -20.29 -15.87 -11.54
N LYS A 13 -21.33 -15.57 -12.29
CA LYS A 13 -22.13 -16.60 -12.94
C LYS A 13 -21.55 -16.86 -14.33
N VAL A 14 -21.18 -18.11 -14.59
CA VAL A 14 -20.77 -18.56 -15.92
C VAL A 14 -22.00 -19.17 -16.57
N GLU A 15 -22.64 -18.43 -17.44
CA GLU A 15 -23.72 -18.93 -18.29
C GLU A 15 -23.28 -18.82 -19.76
N GLY A 16 -23.25 -19.96 -20.45
CA GLY A 16 -22.98 -19.98 -21.88
C GLY A 16 -21.61 -19.45 -22.32
N GLY A 17 -20.56 -19.62 -21.49
CA GLY A 17 -19.20 -19.13 -21.79
C GLY A 17 -18.95 -17.64 -21.51
N VAL A 18 -19.92 -16.93 -20.93
CA VAL A 18 -19.79 -15.52 -20.55
C VAL A 18 -19.66 -15.39 -19.04
N ILE A 19 -18.64 -14.67 -18.58
CA ILE A 19 -18.45 -14.35 -17.16
C ILE A 19 -19.17 -13.03 -16.87
N VAL A 20 -20.25 -13.10 -16.08
CA VAL A 20 -20.96 -11.90 -15.62
C VAL A 20 -20.46 -11.55 -14.22
N SER A 21 -19.82 -10.39 -14.07
CA SER A 21 -19.34 -9.86 -12.79
C SER A 21 -19.79 -8.41 -12.61
N ARG A 22 -19.80 -7.95 -11.35
CA ARG A 22 -20.02 -6.53 -11.08
C ARG A 22 -18.82 -5.72 -11.59
N ALA A 23 -19.06 -4.56 -12.18
CA ALA A 23 -18.01 -3.66 -12.65
C ALA A 23 -17.01 -3.31 -11.53
N ASP A 24 -17.47 -3.10 -10.30
CA ASP A 24 -16.63 -2.86 -9.13
C ASP A 24 -15.63 -4.01 -8.86
N ALA A 25 -16.09 -5.25 -9.00
CA ALA A 25 -15.24 -6.43 -8.81
C ALA A 25 -14.14 -6.50 -9.87
N ALA A 26 -14.47 -6.22 -11.13
CA ALA A 26 -13.50 -6.17 -12.22
C ALA A 26 -12.47 -5.05 -12.03
N ILE A 27 -12.90 -3.86 -11.66
CA ILE A 27 -12.02 -2.72 -11.40
C ILE A 27 -11.09 -3.01 -10.21
N ASN A 28 -11.61 -3.54 -9.12
CA ASN A 28 -10.81 -3.88 -7.95
C ASN A 28 -9.84 -5.03 -8.22
N TRP A 29 -10.22 -5.99 -9.05
CA TRP A 29 -9.30 -7.04 -9.50
C TRP A 29 -8.12 -6.48 -10.29
N ILE A 30 -8.35 -5.55 -11.23
CA ILE A 30 -7.30 -4.87 -11.97
C ILE A 30 -6.38 -4.08 -11.01
N ARG A 31 -6.96 -3.28 -10.10
CA ARG A 31 -6.21 -2.47 -9.13
C ARG A 31 -5.33 -3.31 -8.20
N THR A 32 -5.82 -4.47 -7.74
CA THR A 32 -5.06 -5.34 -6.85
C THR A 32 -3.91 -6.07 -7.53
N ASN A 33 -4.05 -6.38 -8.81
CA ASN A 33 -3.03 -7.14 -9.55
C ASN A 33 -2.03 -6.26 -10.30
N SER A 34 -2.26 -4.94 -10.35
CA SER A 34 -1.35 -3.96 -10.97
C SER A 34 -1.23 -2.74 -10.07
N MET A 35 -0.51 -2.90 -8.97
CA MET A 35 -0.23 -1.84 -8.01
C MET A 35 1.15 -1.24 -8.30
N TRP A 36 1.22 0.08 -8.38
CA TRP A 36 2.47 0.79 -8.65
C TRP A 36 2.94 1.56 -7.41
N PRO A 37 3.87 0.98 -6.62
CA PRO A 37 4.35 1.62 -5.41
C PRO A 37 5.19 2.87 -5.67
N MET A 38 4.95 3.91 -4.84
CA MET A 38 5.83 5.06 -4.66
C MET A 38 6.72 4.81 -3.42
N PRO A 39 8.00 4.47 -3.61
CA PRO A 39 8.89 4.20 -2.48
C PRO A 39 9.37 5.51 -1.85
N MET A 40 8.90 5.79 -0.63
CA MET A 40 9.42 6.87 0.22
C MET A 40 10.43 6.29 1.20
N GLY A 41 11.64 6.01 0.72
CA GLY A 41 12.74 5.51 1.53
C GLY A 41 13.42 6.64 2.29
N LEU A 42 13.16 6.76 3.60
CA LEU A 42 13.63 7.87 4.42
C LEU A 42 14.75 7.47 5.39
N ALA A 43 14.83 6.20 5.77
CA ALA A 43 15.82 5.67 6.71
C ALA A 43 16.10 4.18 6.47
N CYS A 44 16.57 3.46 7.51
CA CYS A 44 16.99 2.05 7.41
C CYS A 44 15.94 1.09 6.84
N CYS A 45 14.65 1.34 7.03
CA CYS A 45 13.59 0.52 6.43
C CYS A 45 13.59 0.54 4.89
N ALA A 46 14.21 1.56 4.27
CA ALA A 46 14.37 1.62 2.83
C ALA A 46 15.27 0.50 2.29
N ILE A 47 16.23 0.02 3.07
CA ILE A 47 17.11 -1.08 2.70
C ILE A 47 16.31 -2.39 2.61
N GLU A 48 15.45 -2.64 3.58
CA GLU A 48 14.54 -3.79 3.54
C GLU A 48 13.50 -3.66 2.41
N LEU A 49 13.03 -2.44 2.13
CA LEU A 49 12.17 -2.18 0.97
C LEU A 49 12.88 -2.51 -0.36
N MET A 50 14.17 -2.20 -0.50
CA MET A 50 14.96 -2.61 -1.66
C MET A 50 15.14 -4.13 -1.72
N ALA A 51 15.32 -4.79 -0.57
CA ALA A 51 15.45 -6.24 -0.49
C ALA A 51 14.21 -6.98 -0.97
N VAL A 52 13.01 -6.40 -0.81
CA VAL A 52 11.74 -6.96 -1.33
C VAL A 52 11.74 -7.06 -2.86
N GLY A 53 12.42 -6.15 -3.55
CA GLY A 53 12.61 -6.22 -5.00
C GLY A 53 13.70 -7.20 -5.45
N GLY A 54 14.42 -7.82 -4.49
CA GLY A 54 15.45 -8.81 -4.80
C GLY A 54 14.89 -10.16 -5.22
N ALA A 55 15.70 -10.96 -5.92
CA ALA A 55 15.31 -12.24 -6.51
C ALA A 55 14.71 -13.26 -5.51
N ARG A 56 15.09 -13.19 -4.23
CA ARG A 56 14.58 -14.10 -3.19
C ARG A 56 13.12 -13.83 -2.84
N PHE A 57 12.71 -12.55 -2.78
CA PHE A 57 11.37 -12.15 -2.32
C PHE A 57 10.45 -11.76 -3.47
N ASP A 58 10.98 -11.06 -4.45
CA ASP A 58 10.37 -10.71 -5.73
C ASP A 58 8.92 -10.19 -5.61
N ILE A 59 8.80 -8.91 -5.29
CA ILE A 59 7.52 -8.20 -5.17
C ILE A 59 6.67 -8.26 -6.47
N ALA A 60 7.29 -8.57 -7.61
CA ALA A 60 6.63 -8.73 -8.90
C ALA A 60 5.53 -9.79 -8.87
N ARG A 61 5.71 -10.87 -8.10
CA ARG A 61 4.71 -11.93 -7.93
C ARG A 61 3.40 -11.45 -7.34
N PHE A 62 3.43 -10.30 -6.65
CA PHE A 62 2.26 -9.69 -6.01
C PHE A 62 1.67 -8.54 -6.85
N GLY A 63 2.13 -8.38 -8.10
CA GLY A 63 1.64 -7.35 -9.00
C GLY A 63 2.13 -5.94 -8.69
N ALA A 64 3.27 -5.80 -7.98
CA ALA A 64 3.82 -4.51 -7.56
C ALA A 64 5.28 -4.30 -8.02
N GLU A 65 5.64 -4.87 -9.19
CA GLU A 65 7.00 -4.80 -9.75
C GLU A 65 7.43 -3.37 -10.06
N VAL A 66 6.52 -2.58 -10.62
CA VAL A 66 6.86 -1.27 -11.17
C VAL A 66 6.88 -0.23 -10.07
N MET A 67 8.04 0.01 -9.48
CA MET A 67 8.24 1.10 -8.55
C MET A 67 8.33 2.43 -9.29
N ARG A 68 7.38 3.33 -9.03
CA ARG A 68 7.33 4.65 -9.67
C ARG A 68 7.77 5.75 -8.71
N PHE A 69 8.81 6.48 -9.09
CA PHE A 69 9.28 7.65 -8.35
C PHE A 69 8.51 8.93 -8.71
N SER A 70 7.63 8.86 -9.70
CA SER A 70 6.70 9.94 -10.04
C SER A 70 5.39 9.74 -9.29
N PRO A 71 5.00 10.64 -8.37
CA PRO A 71 3.78 10.50 -7.58
C PRO A 71 2.51 10.39 -8.44
N ARG A 72 2.49 11.09 -9.55
CA ARG A 72 1.33 11.12 -10.47
C ARG A 72 1.08 9.80 -11.21
N GLN A 73 2.07 8.88 -11.18
CA GLN A 73 2.00 7.59 -11.84
C GLN A 73 1.96 6.43 -10.84
N SER A 74 1.81 6.72 -9.55
CA SER A 74 1.81 5.72 -8.49
C SER A 74 0.47 5.67 -7.77
N ASP A 75 0.12 4.48 -7.30
CA ASP A 75 -1.16 4.20 -6.65
C ASP A 75 -1.00 3.98 -5.14
N CYS A 76 0.17 3.49 -4.70
CA CYS A 76 0.44 3.15 -3.32
C CYS A 76 1.73 3.82 -2.84
N MET A 77 1.66 4.61 -1.77
CA MET A 77 2.86 5.17 -1.13
C MET A 77 3.34 4.24 -0.03
N ILE A 78 4.62 3.87 -0.06
CA ILE A 78 5.28 3.11 1.01
C ILE A 78 6.22 4.04 1.76
N VAL A 79 5.85 4.48 2.96
CA VAL A 79 6.69 5.33 3.81
C VAL A 79 7.59 4.42 4.65
N ALA A 80 8.86 4.35 4.29
CA ALA A 80 9.83 3.44 4.90
C ALA A 80 10.88 4.18 5.71
N GLY A 81 10.72 4.21 7.02
CA GLY A 81 11.69 4.78 7.96
C GLY A 81 11.19 5.97 8.75
N THR A 82 12.14 6.61 9.43
CA THR A 82 11.89 7.76 10.31
C THR A 82 11.54 9.00 9.52
N VAL A 83 10.42 9.63 9.87
CA VAL A 83 9.99 10.91 9.30
C VAL A 83 10.39 12.03 10.26
N THR A 84 11.15 13.00 9.78
CA THR A 84 11.47 14.22 10.56
C THR A 84 10.44 15.30 10.29
N TYR A 85 10.26 16.24 11.23
CA TYR A 85 9.38 17.39 11.02
C TYR A 85 9.79 18.23 9.80
N LYS A 86 11.08 18.27 9.48
CA LYS A 86 11.60 18.95 8.28
C LYS A 86 11.17 18.24 6.99
N MET A 87 11.06 16.89 7.02
CA MET A 87 10.67 16.08 5.88
C MET A 87 9.14 15.87 5.77
N ALA A 88 8.41 16.02 6.86
CA ALA A 88 6.96 15.84 6.91
C ALA A 88 6.17 16.63 5.85
N PRO A 89 6.45 17.95 5.61
CA PRO A 89 5.78 18.70 4.55
C PRO A 89 6.03 18.14 3.15
N GLN A 90 7.21 17.55 2.91
CA GLN A 90 7.55 16.97 1.61
C GLN A 90 6.77 15.67 1.39
N VAL A 91 6.69 14.81 2.40
CA VAL A 91 5.89 13.58 2.35
C VAL A 91 4.41 13.92 2.06
N ARG A 92 3.87 14.93 2.75
CA ARG A 92 2.50 15.42 2.52
C ARG A 92 2.32 15.93 1.09
N ARG A 93 3.24 16.75 0.60
CA ARG A 93 3.19 17.28 -0.77
C ARG A 93 3.22 16.18 -1.83
N ILE A 94 4.05 15.17 -1.65
CA ILE A 94 4.13 14.01 -2.54
C ILE A 94 2.81 13.23 -2.51
N TYR A 95 2.25 13.01 -1.32
CA TYR A 95 0.94 12.36 -1.18
C TYR A 95 -0.16 13.14 -1.91
N ASP A 96 -0.18 14.45 -1.79
CA ASP A 96 -1.18 15.30 -2.45
C ASP A 96 -1.05 15.27 -3.99
N GLN A 97 0.16 15.01 -4.52
CA GLN A 97 0.40 14.87 -5.96
C GLN A 97 -0.02 13.50 -6.52
N MET A 98 -0.26 12.51 -5.68
CA MET A 98 -0.74 11.20 -6.12
C MET A 98 -2.19 11.29 -6.58
N CYS A 99 -2.49 10.60 -7.69
CA CYS A 99 -3.85 10.50 -8.20
C CYS A 99 -4.73 9.60 -7.32
N ALA A 100 -6.00 9.89 -7.24
CA ALA A 100 -6.97 8.97 -6.63
C ALA A 100 -7.34 7.83 -7.61
N PRO A 101 -7.55 6.61 -7.12
CA PRO A 101 -7.45 6.15 -5.74
C PRO A 101 -6.01 5.93 -5.30
N LYS A 102 -5.69 6.26 -4.05
CA LYS A 102 -4.35 6.13 -3.50
C LYS A 102 -4.37 5.49 -2.12
N TRP A 103 -3.32 4.72 -1.80
CA TRP A 103 -3.17 3.99 -0.54
C TRP A 103 -1.82 4.29 0.09
N VAL A 104 -1.71 4.11 1.41
CA VAL A 104 -0.48 4.37 2.15
C VAL A 104 -0.16 3.19 3.05
N ILE A 105 1.08 2.69 2.95
CA ILE A 105 1.67 1.71 3.84
C ILE A 105 2.72 2.41 4.70
N ALA A 106 2.57 2.37 6.02
CA ALA A 106 3.58 2.82 6.97
C ALA A 106 4.49 1.64 7.33
N MET A 107 5.73 1.65 6.84
CA MET A 107 6.70 0.58 7.03
C MET A 107 7.64 0.88 8.17
N GLY A 108 7.58 0.04 9.20
CA GLY A 108 8.46 0.07 10.36
C GLY A 108 7.91 0.88 11.54
N ALA A 109 8.50 0.66 12.71
CA ALA A 109 8.08 1.29 13.95
C ALA A 109 8.17 2.83 13.90
N CYS A 110 9.19 3.36 13.21
CA CYS A 110 9.38 4.82 13.09
C CYS A 110 8.26 5.48 12.29
N ALA A 111 7.86 4.91 11.14
CA ALA A 111 6.76 5.42 10.36
C ALA A 111 5.41 5.24 11.07
N SER A 112 5.24 4.16 11.83
CA SER A 112 3.99 3.83 12.50
C SER A 112 3.72 4.68 13.75
N SER A 113 4.74 4.90 14.59
CA SER A 113 4.57 5.56 15.89
C SER A 113 5.74 6.46 16.33
N GLY A 114 6.73 6.65 15.47
CA GLY A 114 7.99 7.31 15.82
C GLY A 114 9.05 6.34 16.38
N GLY A 115 8.67 5.11 16.70
CA GLY A 115 9.58 4.08 17.21
C GLY A 115 10.27 4.48 18.51
N MET A 116 11.57 4.17 18.61
CA MET A 116 12.42 4.54 19.75
C MET A 116 12.84 6.00 19.75
N TYR A 117 12.65 6.72 18.64
CA TYR A 117 13.12 8.09 18.48
C TYR A 117 12.05 9.10 18.90
N ARG A 118 12.08 9.48 20.17
CA ARG A 118 11.22 10.51 20.75
C ARG A 118 11.99 11.81 20.94
N SER A 119 12.32 12.48 19.84
CA SER A 119 13.00 13.77 19.87
C SER A 119 12.15 14.88 19.28
N TYR A 120 12.56 16.12 19.51
CA TYR A 120 11.90 17.31 18.95
C TYR A 120 11.93 17.35 17.42
N SER A 121 12.82 16.60 16.78
CA SER A 121 13.01 16.58 15.33
C SER A 121 12.23 15.47 14.61
N THR A 122 11.74 14.46 15.35
CA THR A 122 11.10 13.28 14.76
C THR A 122 9.58 13.32 14.90
N LEU A 123 8.90 13.08 13.80
CA LEU A 123 7.44 12.95 13.77
C LEU A 123 7.03 11.61 14.41
N GLN A 124 6.07 11.66 15.32
CA GLN A 124 5.57 10.50 16.05
C GLN A 124 4.38 9.85 15.32
N GLY A 125 4.69 9.17 14.20
CA GLY A 125 3.73 8.53 13.32
C GLY A 125 3.40 9.35 12.06
N VAL A 126 3.45 8.69 10.91
CA VAL A 126 3.14 9.31 9.62
C VAL A 126 1.63 9.57 9.43
N ASP A 127 0.79 8.89 10.21
CA ASP A 127 -0.66 9.07 10.27
C ASP A 127 -1.09 10.49 10.66
N ARG A 128 -0.19 11.26 11.29
CA ARG A 128 -0.43 12.66 11.61
C ARG A 128 -0.42 13.58 10.40
N ILE A 129 0.16 13.14 9.28
CA ILE A 129 0.29 13.94 8.07
C ILE A 129 -0.42 13.36 6.86
N VAL A 130 -0.50 12.02 6.76
CA VAL A 130 -1.19 11.31 5.67
C VAL A 130 -2.02 10.17 6.23
N PRO A 131 -3.19 9.85 5.65
CA PRO A 131 -3.98 8.71 6.09
C PRO A 131 -3.24 7.40 5.78
N VAL A 132 -3.14 6.50 6.75
CA VAL A 132 -2.46 5.21 6.61
C VAL A 132 -3.48 4.09 6.50
N ASP A 133 -3.29 3.22 5.51
CA ASP A 133 -4.15 2.07 5.25
C ASP A 133 -3.66 0.80 5.94
N VAL A 134 -2.34 0.59 5.94
CA VAL A 134 -1.71 -0.60 6.52
C VAL A 134 -0.44 -0.20 7.26
N TYR A 135 -0.24 -0.78 8.44
CA TYR A 135 0.96 -0.63 9.24
C TYR A 135 1.79 -1.91 9.21
N VAL A 136 3.10 -1.77 9.03
CA VAL A 136 4.06 -2.88 9.07
C VAL A 136 4.94 -2.71 10.30
N SER A 137 4.82 -3.60 11.27
CA SER A 137 5.63 -3.59 12.49
C SER A 137 7.03 -4.16 12.24
N GLY A 138 8.01 -3.63 12.95
CA GLY A 138 9.41 -4.07 12.90
C GLY A 138 10.38 -2.89 12.90
N CYS A 139 11.66 -3.16 13.18
CA CYS A 139 12.70 -2.13 13.23
C CYS A 139 14.08 -2.70 12.81
N PRO A 140 14.31 -2.83 11.49
CA PRO A 140 13.37 -2.80 10.38
C PRO A 140 12.48 -4.05 10.30
N PRO A 141 11.32 -3.99 9.67
CA PRO A 141 10.52 -5.18 9.38
C PRO A 141 11.21 -6.03 8.31
N ARG A 142 11.06 -7.34 8.40
CA ARG A 142 11.57 -8.25 7.37
C ARG A 142 10.83 -8.04 6.03
N PRO A 143 11.45 -8.37 4.89
CA PRO A 143 10.82 -8.28 3.58
C PRO A 143 9.49 -9.02 3.48
N GLU A 144 9.36 -10.20 4.13
CA GLU A 144 8.13 -10.98 4.16
C GLU A 144 6.97 -10.22 4.84
N ALA A 145 7.28 -9.42 5.87
CA ALA A 145 6.27 -8.61 6.54
C ALA A 145 5.70 -7.52 5.62
N LEU A 146 6.50 -6.97 4.72
CA LEU A 146 6.02 -6.02 3.72
C LEU A 146 5.17 -6.72 2.64
N LEU A 147 5.53 -7.93 2.24
CA LEU A 147 4.72 -8.74 1.32
C LEU A 147 3.36 -9.08 1.94
N ASP A 148 3.33 -9.45 3.23
CA ASP A 148 2.07 -9.68 3.96
C ASP A 148 1.21 -8.40 4.04
N ALA A 149 1.84 -7.25 4.25
CA ALA A 149 1.15 -5.96 4.23
C ALA A 149 0.54 -5.62 2.87
N LEU A 150 1.25 -5.94 1.77
CA LEU A 150 0.70 -5.82 0.41
C LEU A 150 -0.52 -6.72 0.22
N MET A 151 -0.47 -7.97 0.66
CA MET A 151 -1.61 -8.89 0.58
C MET A 151 -2.80 -8.37 1.39
N LYS A 152 -2.56 -7.83 2.60
CA LYS A 152 -3.60 -7.19 3.42
C LYS A 152 -4.20 -5.97 2.73
N LEU A 153 -3.38 -5.14 2.09
CA LEU A 153 -3.86 -4.00 1.31
C LEU A 153 -4.70 -4.46 0.11
N GLN A 154 -4.27 -5.49 -0.61
CA GLN A 154 -5.03 -6.07 -1.71
C GLN A 154 -6.39 -6.61 -1.24
N ALA A 155 -6.43 -7.29 -0.08
CA ALA A 155 -7.69 -7.75 0.51
C ALA A 155 -8.62 -6.58 0.86
N LYS A 156 -8.06 -5.49 1.41
CA LYS A 156 -8.81 -4.25 1.70
C LYS A 156 -9.39 -3.63 0.43
N ILE A 157 -8.60 -3.52 -0.64
CA ILE A 157 -9.05 -2.97 -1.93
C ILE A 157 -10.20 -3.81 -2.52
N ARG A 158 -10.12 -5.13 -2.43
CA ARG A 158 -11.18 -6.04 -2.92
C ARG A 158 -12.49 -5.88 -2.15
N ALA A 159 -12.41 -5.57 -0.85
CA ALA A 159 -13.57 -5.40 0.02
C ALA A 159 -14.24 -4.02 -0.13
N GLU A 160 -13.49 -3.00 -0.56
CA GLU A 160 -14.01 -1.64 -0.73
C GLU A 160 -14.75 -1.47 -2.08
N PRO A 161 -15.87 -0.73 -2.13
CA PRO A 161 -16.48 -0.35 -3.40
C PRO A 161 -15.57 0.61 -4.17
N ALA A 162 -15.42 0.37 -5.47
CA ALA A 162 -14.48 1.10 -6.32
C ALA A 162 -14.73 2.62 -6.36
N SER A 163 -15.99 3.04 -6.16
CA SER A 163 -16.41 4.45 -6.18
C SER A 163 -16.02 5.22 -4.91
N ARG A 164 -15.95 4.56 -3.74
CA ARG A 164 -15.75 5.25 -2.46
C ARG A 164 -14.46 6.07 -2.41
N ARG A 165 -13.37 5.52 -2.91
CA ARG A 165 -12.05 6.18 -2.89
C ARG A 165 -11.87 7.28 -3.94
N LEU A 166 -12.68 7.28 -4.99
CA LEU A 166 -12.68 8.36 -5.97
C LEU A 166 -13.33 9.65 -5.42
N LEU A 167 -14.24 9.50 -4.45
CA LEU A 167 -14.96 10.62 -3.84
C LEU A 167 -14.27 11.19 -2.59
N SER A 168 -13.27 10.49 -2.04
CA SER A 168 -12.53 10.89 -0.83
C SER A 168 -11.19 11.58 -1.12
N ALA A 169 -10.95 11.96 -2.36
CA ALA A 169 -9.70 12.58 -2.81
C ALA A 169 -9.73 14.12 -2.67
#